data_6f79127a8f712536051cb995367add7c
#
_entry.id   6f79127a8f712536051cb995367add7c
#
_cell.length_a   1.000
_cell.length_b   1.000
_cell.length_c   1.000
_cell.angle_alpha   90.00
_cell.angle_beta   90.00
_cell.angle_gamma   90.00
#
_symmetry.space_group_name_H-M   'P 1'
#
loop_
_entity.id
_entity.type
_entity.pdbx_description
1 polymer ?
#
loop_
_entity_poly.entity_id
_entity_poly.type
_entity_poly.pdbx_seq_one_letter_code
_entity_poly.pdbx_strand_id
1 'polypeptide(L)'
;MDQSASGNDCKNNFCIDKLIAARKSLKLSLEKSRTLGLALEKAGPRLEEISQRLPSLEAAVRPIRADQDALVAVGGHINRAVGPAAAVLKVFDAVHGLEKSLLSDPSNDLPGYLSVLKRLEEALRFLGDNCGLAIQWLEDIIEYLEDNRVADGMYLSNLKTSLKGLRELQNDGERVHLDGGLLDAALDKLEKEFRRLLTEHSVPLPMSAPSLGEQACIAPSPLPVTVIQKLQAILGRLIANNRLEKCITIYVEVRSSNVRASLKALDLDYLEISISEFNNVQSIEGYIEQWGKHLQFAVKHLLEAEFNLCNDVFERIGLDVWMGCFAKIAAQAGILAFLQFGKTITESKKEPIKLLKLLDIFASLNKLRLDFNRLFGGAACIEIQNLTRDLIKRVIDGAAEIFWEIFVQVELQRQSPPPQDGSIPKLVSTITDYCNKLLGDDYRPILTQVLVIHQSWKHKKFQEMILVNEVSKIIKAVDLNLDTWMKAYGDTTLSCLFAMNCHWHLYKDLKGTKVGELMGDSWLKEHEQYKEYYSA
;
A
#
# COMPACT_ATOMS: atom_id res chain seq x y z
N MET A 1 56.87 29.30 117.89
CA MET A 1 56.79 28.41 116.77
C MET A 1 55.63 28.85 115.91
N ASP A 2 55.71 29.85 115.21
CA ASP A 2 56.21 30.08 113.82
C ASP A 2 55.28 29.44 112.79
N GLN A 3 54.89 30.34 111.93
CA GLN A 3 54.31 30.22 110.62
C GLN A 3 52.80 30.40 110.50
N SER A 4 52.41 31.63 110.29
CA SER A 4 51.29 31.98 109.44
C SER A 4 51.17 33.50 109.21
N ALA A 5 52.03 34.08 108.41
CA ALA A 5 51.92 35.48 108.00
C ALA A 5 52.51 35.63 106.54
N SER A 6 51.87 35.01 105.52
CA SER A 6 52.30 35.27 104.13
C SER A 6 51.21 35.03 103.05
N GLY A 7 49.93 34.96 103.45
CA GLY A 7 48.86 34.62 102.51
C GLY A 7 47.89 35.74 102.10
N ASN A 8 47.98 36.91 102.72
CA ASN A 8 46.99 37.98 102.51
C ASN A 8 47.45 39.14 101.60
N ASP A 9 48.73 39.34 101.37
CA ASP A 9 49.23 40.44 100.54
C ASP A 9 49.19 40.12 98.99
N CYS A 10 49.22 38.85 98.62
CA CYS A 10 49.16 38.46 97.16
C CYS A 10 47.72 38.52 96.60
N LYS A 11 46.69 38.34 97.43
CA LYS A 11 45.29 38.45 96.98
C LYS A 11 44.82 39.89 96.81
N ASN A 12 45.36 40.81 97.54
CA ASN A 12 45.01 42.23 97.49
C ASN A 12 45.64 42.91 96.25
N ASN A 13 46.87 42.57 95.86
CA ASN A 13 47.50 43.11 94.65
C ASN A 13 46.84 42.62 93.36
N PHE A 14 46.39 41.34 93.25
CA PHE A 14 45.67 40.80 92.11
C PHE A 14 44.29 41.43 91.96
N CYS A 15 43.63 41.81 93.02
CA CYS A 15 42.31 42.48 92.98
C CYS A 15 42.45 43.93 92.53
N ILE A 16 43.53 44.61 92.95
CA ILE A 16 43.86 46.00 92.54
C ILE A 16 44.23 46.08 91.06
N ASP A 17 45.00 45.12 90.53
CA ASP A 17 45.35 45.07 89.14
C ASP A 17 44.12 44.80 88.21
N LYS A 18 43.19 43.95 88.69
CA LYS A 18 41.90 43.74 87.97
C LYS A 18 41.05 45.01 88.01
N LEU A 19 41.03 45.74 89.11
CA LEU A 19 40.29 47.01 89.21
C LEU A 19 40.91 48.09 88.29
N ILE A 20 42.24 48.14 88.21
CA ILE A 20 42.96 49.06 87.36
C ILE A 20 42.71 48.72 85.86
N ALA A 21 42.73 47.43 85.50
CA ALA A 21 42.40 46.96 84.15
C ALA A 21 40.95 47.26 83.81
N ALA A 22 40.02 47.02 84.70
CA ALA A 22 38.61 47.36 84.52
C ALA A 22 38.37 48.87 84.38
N ARG A 23 39.07 49.67 85.17
CA ARG A 23 39.02 51.14 85.05
C ARG A 23 39.61 51.65 83.73
N LYS A 24 40.66 50.99 83.23
CA LYS A 24 41.28 51.33 81.92
C LYS A 24 40.35 50.97 80.78
N SER A 25 39.70 49.80 80.88
CA SER A 25 38.68 49.34 79.90
C SER A 25 37.44 50.24 79.88
N LEU A 26 36.92 50.65 81.04
CA LEU A 26 35.83 51.59 81.17
C LEU A 26 36.17 52.98 80.64
N LYS A 27 37.40 53.46 80.89
CA LYS A 27 37.87 54.75 80.33
C LYS A 27 37.95 54.73 78.86
N LEU A 28 38.46 53.63 78.26
CA LEU A 28 38.53 53.40 76.81
C LEU A 28 37.12 53.28 76.21
N SER A 29 36.20 52.62 76.91
CA SER A 29 34.82 52.50 76.50
C SER A 29 34.09 53.86 76.51
N LEU A 30 34.36 54.65 77.56
CA LEU A 30 33.80 56.01 77.67
C LEU A 30 34.35 56.95 76.60
N GLU A 31 35.64 56.87 76.22
CA GLU A 31 36.23 57.61 75.11
C GLU A 31 35.66 57.19 73.79
N LYS A 32 35.48 55.88 73.53
CA LYS A 32 34.83 55.37 72.37
C LYS A 32 33.37 55.83 72.26
N SER A 33 32.64 55.83 73.39
CA SER A 33 31.26 56.30 73.46
C SER A 33 31.19 57.83 73.22
N ARG A 34 32.13 58.62 73.71
CA ARG A 34 32.19 60.06 73.40
C ARG A 34 32.52 60.34 71.95
N THR A 35 33.46 59.59 71.36
CA THR A 35 33.80 59.73 69.94
C THR A 35 32.64 59.30 69.03
N LEU A 36 31.90 58.25 69.38
CA LEU A 36 30.67 57.84 68.68
C LEU A 36 29.59 58.91 68.86
N GLY A 37 29.39 59.49 70.01
CA GLY A 37 28.44 60.59 70.22
C GLY A 37 28.73 61.82 69.40
N LEU A 38 30.01 62.26 69.33
CA LEU A 38 30.44 63.34 68.44
C LEU A 38 30.29 63.04 66.97
N ALA A 39 30.51 61.77 66.58
CA ALA A 39 30.28 61.32 65.21
C ALA A 39 28.80 61.30 64.86
N LEU A 40 27.94 60.88 65.83
CA LEU A 40 26.48 60.88 65.66
C LEU A 40 25.90 62.32 65.59
N GLU A 41 26.41 63.25 66.44
CA GLU A 41 26.03 64.67 66.32
C GLU A 41 26.42 65.32 65.01
N LYS A 42 27.56 64.92 64.45
CA LYS A 42 27.98 65.41 63.09
C LYS A 42 27.24 64.69 61.98
N ALA A 43 26.75 63.44 62.12
CA ALA A 43 26.02 62.69 61.15
C ALA A 43 24.53 63.20 61.03
N GLY A 44 23.93 63.66 62.13
CA GLY A 44 22.58 64.18 62.12
C GLY A 44 22.32 65.30 61.08
N PRO A 45 23.06 66.40 61.17
CA PRO A 45 22.90 67.51 60.25
C PRO A 45 23.22 67.13 58.79
N ARG A 46 24.16 66.19 58.54
CA ARG A 46 24.49 65.66 57.24
C ARG A 46 23.37 64.79 56.65
N LEU A 47 22.77 63.96 57.45
CA LEU A 47 21.61 63.18 57.06
C LEU A 47 20.38 64.06 56.77
N GLU A 48 20.20 65.11 57.53
CA GLU A 48 19.14 66.08 57.27
C GLU A 48 19.36 66.87 56.01
N GLU A 49 20.61 67.27 55.69
CA GLU A 49 20.97 67.92 54.44
C GLU A 49 20.81 66.97 53.28
N ILE A 50 21.20 65.71 53.43
CA ILE A 50 20.96 64.68 52.39
C ILE A 50 19.45 64.43 52.21
N SER A 51 18.69 64.30 53.31
CA SER A 51 17.22 64.13 53.27
C SER A 51 16.51 65.29 52.60
N GLN A 52 16.98 66.52 52.78
CA GLN A 52 16.39 67.73 52.13
C GLN A 52 16.73 67.83 50.65
N ARG A 53 17.94 67.34 50.26
CA ARG A 53 18.38 67.35 48.84
C ARG A 53 17.92 66.13 48.06
N LEU A 54 17.60 65.03 48.74
CA LEU A 54 17.18 63.77 48.08
C LEU A 54 15.96 63.94 47.18
N PRO A 55 14.87 64.66 47.59
CA PRO A 55 13.71 64.87 46.70
C PRO A 55 14.00 65.65 45.43
N SER A 56 14.91 66.67 45.55
CA SER A 56 15.31 67.45 44.39
C SER A 56 16.24 66.67 43.42
N LEU A 57 17.11 65.81 43.94
CA LEU A 57 17.92 64.89 43.17
C LEU A 57 17.07 63.80 42.52
N GLU A 58 16.11 63.23 43.27
CA GLU A 58 15.16 62.27 42.68
C GLU A 58 14.31 62.91 41.59
N ALA A 59 13.84 64.15 41.77
CA ALA A 59 13.11 64.88 40.76
C ALA A 59 13.97 65.16 39.50
N ALA A 60 15.27 65.47 39.66
CA ALA A 60 16.19 65.70 38.56
C ALA A 60 16.64 64.42 37.87
N VAL A 61 16.73 63.27 38.60
CA VAL A 61 17.18 62.00 38.07
C VAL A 61 16.04 61.22 37.44
N ARG A 62 14.77 61.46 37.88
CA ARG A 62 13.57 60.76 37.37
C ARG A 62 13.43 60.86 35.84
N PRO A 63 13.54 62.01 35.19
CA PRO A 63 13.47 62.08 33.75
C PRO A 63 14.63 61.35 33.09
N ILE A 64 15.84 61.44 33.63
CA ILE A 64 17.05 60.75 33.11
C ILE A 64 16.90 59.22 33.16
N ARG A 65 16.32 58.70 34.25
CA ARG A 65 15.97 57.28 34.36
C ARG A 65 14.90 56.87 33.37
N ALA A 66 13.86 57.66 33.23
CA ALA A 66 12.82 57.38 32.26
C ALA A 66 13.37 57.36 30.82
N ASP A 67 14.25 58.29 30.48
CA ASP A 67 14.92 58.30 29.19
C ASP A 67 15.89 57.12 29.02
N GLN A 68 16.59 56.76 30.09
CA GLN A 68 17.48 55.58 30.06
C GLN A 68 16.67 54.26 29.92
N ASP A 69 15.57 54.10 30.65
CA ASP A 69 14.72 52.94 30.56
C ASP A 69 14.05 52.84 29.18
N ALA A 70 13.66 54.00 28.59
CA ALA A 70 13.15 54.09 27.24
C ALA A 70 14.22 53.68 26.18
N LEU A 71 15.48 54.18 26.33
CA LEU A 71 16.60 53.82 25.45
C LEU A 71 16.96 52.32 25.55
N VAL A 72 16.93 51.76 26.77
CA VAL A 72 17.19 50.31 27.00
C VAL A 72 16.08 49.47 26.35
N ALA A 73 14.82 49.89 26.51
CA ALA A 73 13.68 49.24 25.85
C ALA A 73 13.78 49.27 24.33
N VAL A 74 14.04 50.46 23.74
CA VAL A 74 14.29 50.61 22.30
C VAL A 74 15.47 49.76 21.83
N GLY A 75 16.59 49.81 22.56
CA GLY A 75 17.77 48.96 22.27
C GLY A 75 17.45 47.47 22.31
N GLY A 76 16.62 47.06 23.26
CA GLY A 76 16.13 45.70 23.35
C GLY A 76 15.24 45.26 22.16
N HIS A 77 14.37 46.16 21.70
CA HIS A 77 13.53 45.94 20.51
C HIS A 77 14.37 45.91 19.22
N ILE A 78 15.33 46.85 19.06
CA ILE A 78 16.25 46.88 17.93
C ILE A 78 17.08 45.59 17.87
N ASN A 79 17.70 45.17 18.98
CA ASN A 79 18.48 43.95 19.03
C ASN A 79 17.66 42.68 18.72
N ARG A 80 16.41 42.64 19.14
CA ARG A 80 15.47 41.56 18.78
C ARG A 80 15.14 41.54 17.29
N ALA A 81 15.04 42.68 16.65
CA ALA A 81 14.76 42.79 15.21
C ALA A 81 16.00 42.57 14.33
N VAL A 82 17.18 43.06 14.76
CA VAL A 82 18.44 42.95 13.99
C VAL A 82 18.91 41.49 13.85
N GLY A 83 18.74 40.66 14.89
CA GLY A 83 19.12 39.25 14.84
C GLY A 83 18.41 38.46 13.73
N PRO A 84 17.08 38.46 13.68
CA PRO A 84 16.33 37.81 12.61
C PRO A 84 16.53 38.40 11.22
N ALA A 85 16.66 39.74 11.10
CA ALA A 85 16.92 40.36 9.81
C ALA A 85 18.28 39.91 9.25
N ALA A 86 19.31 39.86 10.10
CA ALA A 86 20.62 39.33 9.73
C ALA A 86 20.57 37.84 9.37
N ALA A 87 19.77 37.04 10.11
CA ALA A 87 19.54 35.63 9.83
C ALA A 87 18.86 35.44 8.45
N VAL A 88 17.80 36.23 8.17
CA VAL A 88 17.08 36.20 6.88
C VAL A 88 18.03 36.56 5.73
N LEU A 89 18.81 37.60 5.86
CA LEU A 89 19.83 37.96 4.82
C LEU A 89 20.85 36.85 4.60
N LYS A 90 21.34 36.24 5.68
CA LYS A 90 22.31 35.14 5.59
C LYS A 90 21.72 33.90 4.91
N VAL A 91 20.45 33.63 5.14
CA VAL A 91 19.73 32.51 4.48
C VAL A 91 19.46 32.84 3.01
N PHE A 92 19.08 34.10 2.71
CA PHE A 92 18.90 34.55 1.32
C PHE A 92 20.18 34.39 0.50
N ASP A 93 21.34 34.80 1.05
CA ASP A 93 22.66 34.62 0.40
C ASP A 93 22.99 33.13 0.23
N ALA A 94 22.65 32.29 1.23
CA ALA A 94 22.86 30.86 1.14
C ALA A 94 21.97 30.21 0.06
N VAL A 95 20.69 30.61 -0.06
CA VAL A 95 19.78 30.14 -1.11
C VAL A 95 20.29 30.52 -2.50
N HIS A 96 20.72 31.78 -2.68
CA HIS A 96 21.32 32.23 -3.94
C HIS A 96 22.58 31.45 -4.33
N GLY A 97 23.37 31.05 -3.34
CA GLY A 97 24.55 30.19 -3.55
C GLY A 97 24.18 28.75 -3.98
N LEU A 98 22.98 28.26 -3.65
CA LEU A 98 22.50 26.93 -4.02
C LEU A 98 21.86 26.86 -5.41
N GLU A 99 21.48 27.99 -6.00
CA GLU A 99 20.77 28.09 -7.27
C GLU A 99 21.47 27.33 -8.41
N LYS A 100 22.75 27.52 -8.58
CA LYS A 100 23.54 26.83 -9.61
C LYS A 100 23.50 25.32 -9.49
N SER A 101 23.56 24.81 -8.26
CA SER A 101 23.53 23.37 -7.98
C SER A 101 22.14 22.79 -8.21
N LEU A 102 21.06 23.53 -7.92
CA LEU A 102 19.68 23.13 -8.14
C LEU A 102 19.25 23.24 -9.61
N LEU A 103 19.92 24.10 -10.38
CA LEU A 103 19.73 24.17 -11.82
C LEU A 103 20.50 23.07 -12.59
N SER A 104 21.44 22.38 -11.95
CA SER A 104 22.14 21.22 -12.55
C SER A 104 21.20 20.01 -12.73
N ASP A 105 21.66 19.01 -13.49
CA ASP A 105 20.92 17.76 -13.70
C ASP A 105 21.14 16.81 -12.52
N PRO A 106 20.05 16.32 -11.85
CA PRO A 106 20.14 15.35 -10.77
C PRO A 106 20.82 14.02 -11.16
N SER A 107 20.81 13.68 -12.46
CA SER A 107 21.38 12.41 -12.96
C SER A 107 22.88 12.27 -12.72
N ASN A 108 23.62 13.38 -12.71
CA ASN A 108 25.07 13.38 -12.59
C ASN A 108 25.55 13.07 -11.17
N ASP A 109 24.92 13.67 -10.15
CA ASP A 109 25.22 13.48 -8.73
C ASP A 109 23.93 13.58 -7.91
N LEU A 110 23.16 12.51 -7.88
CA LEU A 110 21.90 12.48 -7.13
C LEU A 110 22.10 12.69 -5.61
N PRO A 111 23.09 12.06 -4.93
CA PRO A 111 23.29 12.30 -3.50
C PRO A 111 23.63 13.76 -3.18
N GLY A 112 24.49 14.38 -3.97
CA GLY A 112 24.83 15.79 -3.85
C GLY A 112 23.61 16.69 -4.06
N TYR A 113 22.84 16.42 -5.12
CA TYR A 113 21.60 17.15 -5.42
C TYR A 113 20.58 17.07 -4.27
N LEU A 114 20.32 15.88 -3.74
CA LEU A 114 19.41 15.67 -2.59
C LEU A 114 19.90 16.39 -1.33
N SER A 115 21.23 16.47 -1.10
CA SER A 115 21.81 17.20 0.02
C SER A 115 21.60 18.71 -0.13
N VAL A 116 21.78 19.24 -1.35
CA VAL A 116 21.54 20.67 -1.65
C VAL A 116 20.07 21.01 -1.50
N LEU A 117 19.18 20.17 -2.01
CA LEU A 117 17.73 20.35 -1.86
C LEU A 117 17.30 20.34 -0.39
N LYS A 118 17.85 19.44 0.41
CA LYS A 118 17.58 19.40 1.86
C LYS A 118 17.99 20.72 2.55
N ARG A 119 19.15 21.27 2.16
CA ARG A 119 19.60 22.57 2.68
C ARG A 119 18.67 23.71 2.27
N LEU A 120 18.14 23.69 1.05
CA LEU A 120 17.13 24.65 0.61
C LEU A 120 15.85 24.53 1.44
N GLU A 121 15.32 23.30 1.63
CA GLU A 121 14.14 23.04 2.45
C GLU A 121 14.33 23.56 3.90
N GLU A 122 15.49 23.28 4.51
CA GLU A 122 15.84 23.75 5.84
C GLU A 122 15.93 25.28 5.89
N ALA A 123 16.53 25.90 4.87
CA ALA A 123 16.63 27.34 4.74
C ALA A 123 15.26 28.01 4.60
N LEU A 124 14.39 27.47 3.75
CA LEU A 124 13.02 27.99 3.56
C LEU A 124 12.15 27.82 4.81
N ARG A 125 12.30 26.71 5.54
CA ARG A 125 11.63 26.52 6.83
C ARG A 125 12.10 27.56 7.84
N PHE A 126 13.41 27.78 7.95
CA PHE A 126 13.98 28.78 8.83
C PHE A 126 13.52 30.21 8.46
N LEU A 127 13.45 30.53 7.17
CA LEU A 127 12.87 31.79 6.70
C LEU A 127 11.41 31.95 7.13
N GLY A 128 10.58 30.93 6.94
CA GLY A 128 9.17 30.97 7.32
C GLY A 128 8.99 31.18 8.83
N ASP A 129 9.74 30.45 9.65
CA ASP A 129 9.67 30.56 11.12
C ASP A 129 10.13 31.95 11.61
N ASN A 130 11.18 32.53 10.98
CA ASN A 130 11.70 33.85 11.35
C ASN A 130 10.89 35.00 10.76
N CYS A 131 10.24 34.83 9.60
CA CYS A 131 9.29 35.82 9.09
C CYS A 131 8.13 36.06 10.05
N GLY A 132 7.56 35.01 10.64
CA GLY A 132 6.50 35.15 11.64
C GLY A 132 6.96 35.93 12.88
N LEU A 133 8.16 35.64 13.37
CA LEU A 133 8.77 36.37 14.48
C LEU A 133 9.09 37.83 14.12
N ALA A 134 9.61 38.06 12.90
CA ALA A 134 9.92 39.41 12.43
C ALA A 134 8.66 40.28 12.30
N ILE A 135 7.55 39.72 11.85
CA ILE A 135 6.23 40.37 11.82
C ILE A 135 5.82 40.76 13.22
N GLN A 136 5.82 39.82 14.17
CA GLN A 136 5.44 40.08 15.54
C GLN A 136 6.27 41.19 16.19
N TRP A 137 7.59 41.16 15.99
CA TRP A 137 8.48 42.19 16.54
C TRP A 137 8.33 43.57 15.87
N LEU A 138 8.07 43.59 14.58
CA LEU A 138 7.74 44.86 13.90
C LEU A 138 6.40 45.42 14.39
N GLU A 139 5.43 44.59 14.70
CA GLU A 139 4.17 45.00 15.31
C GLU A 139 4.42 45.62 16.70
N ASP A 140 5.17 44.93 17.55
CA ASP A 140 5.55 45.41 18.89
C ASP A 140 6.32 46.73 18.82
N ILE A 141 7.23 46.93 17.85
CA ILE A 141 7.99 48.15 17.64
C ILE A 141 7.07 49.28 17.17
N ILE A 142 6.19 49.03 16.24
CA ILE A 142 5.22 50.05 15.75
C ILE A 142 4.31 50.49 16.88
N GLU A 143 3.73 49.57 17.65
CA GLU A 143 2.89 49.87 18.80
C GLU A 143 3.62 50.73 19.83
N TYR A 144 4.87 50.31 20.19
CA TYR A 144 5.70 51.07 21.12
C TYR A 144 6.00 52.52 20.63
N LEU A 145 6.35 52.68 19.34
CA LEU A 145 6.67 54.01 18.78
C LEU A 145 5.45 54.89 18.65
N GLU A 146 4.26 54.33 18.43
CA GLU A 146 2.99 55.05 18.40
C GLU A 146 2.59 55.53 19.80
N ASP A 147 2.64 54.65 20.80
CA ASP A 147 2.23 54.93 22.17
C ASP A 147 3.13 56.01 22.82
N ASN A 148 4.41 55.97 22.55
CA ASN A 148 5.38 56.87 23.16
C ASN A 148 5.64 58.15 22.31
N ARG A 149 5.06 58.26 21.11
CA ARG A 149 5.24 59.41 20.18
C ARG A 149 6.73 59.75 19.91
N VAL A 150 7.57 58.77 19.88
CA VAL A 150 9.06 58.93 19.76
C VAL A 150 9.52 59.04 18.31
N ALA A 151 8.68 58.60 17.34
CA ALA A 151 9.09 58.50 15.93
C ALA A 151 8.36 59.52 15.02
N ASP A 152 9.10 59.97 13.98
CA ASP A 152 8.52 60.79 12.91
C ASP A 152 7.50 59.99 12.10
N GLY A 153 6.41 60.69 11.68
CA GLY A 153 5.31 60.06 10.95
C GLY A 153 5.72 59.38 9.65
N MET A 154 6.80 59.85 9.01
CA MET A 154 7.36 59.23 7.79
C MET A 154 8.07 57.92 8.09
N TYR A 155 8.75 57.80 9.21
CA TYR A 155 9.38 56.56 9.68
C TYR A 155 8.38 55.48 10.02
N LEU A 156 7.33 55.85 10.76
CA LEU A 156 6.21 54.97 11.08
C LEU A 156 5.49 54.47 9.83
N SER A 157 5.27 55.33 8.82
CA SER A 157 4.70 54.92 7.55
C SER A 157 5.53 53.91 6.80
N ASN A 158 6.85 54.05 6.79
CA ASN A 158 7.78 53.11 6.17
C ASN A 158 7.79 51.74 6.88
N LEU A 159 7.78 51.75 8.22
CA LEU A 159 7.68 50.49 9.01
C LEU A 159 6.35 49.76 8.75
N LYS A 160 5.25 50.48 8.70
CA LYS A 160 3.92 49.90 8.36
C LYS A 160 3.87 49.36 6.95
N THR A 161 4.53 49.99 6.00
CA THR A 161 4.63 49.47 4.62
C THR A 161 5.45 48.21 4.57
N SER A 162 6.59 48.15 5.31
CA SER A 162 7.41 46.95 5.44
C SER A 162 6.67 45.80 6.12
N LEU A 163 5.91 46.10 7.19
CA LEU A 163 5.07 45.13 7.88
C LEU A 163 3.99 44.57 6.97
N LYS A 164 3.34 45.44 6.17
CA LYS A 164 2.34 45.02 5.19
C LYS A 164 2.94 44.10 4.14
N GLY A 165 4.12 44.41 3.60
CA GLY A 165 4.84 43.54 2.66
C GLY A 165 5.18 42.17 3.26
N LEU A 166 5.64 42.11 4.52
CA LEU A 166 5.93 40.84 5.21
C LEU A 166 4.65 40.02 5.49
N ARG A 167 3.54 40.68 5.84
CA ARG A 167 2.23 40.01 6.01
C ARG A 167 1.68 39.45 4.69
N GLU A 168 1.86 40.22 3.59
CA GLU A 168 1.49 39.74 2.26
C GLU A 168 2.29 38.48 1.90
N LEU A 169 3.61 38.47 2.13
CA LEU A 169 4.47 37.30 1.94
C LEU A 169 4.07 36.10 2.83
N GLN A 170 3.54 36.33 4.02
CA GLN A 170 3.07 35.28 4.92
C GLN A 170 1.67 34.76 4.54
N ASN A 171 0.75 35.65 4.10
CA ASN A 171 -0.65 35.32 3.78
C ASN A 171 -0.81 34.67 2.40
N ASP A 172 0.10 34.91 1.47
CA ASP A 172 0.12 34.24 0.17
C ASP A 172 0.42 32.75 0.28
N GLY A 173 0.04 32.11 1.36
CA GLY A 173 -0.11 30.67 1.66
C GLY A 173 0.73 29.68 0.85
N GLU A 174 1.37 30.15 -0.14
CA GLU A 174 2.26 29.50 -1.06
C GLU A 174 3.69 29.89 -0.72
N ARG A 175 4.35 29.05 0.05
CA ARG A 175 5.82 29.05 0.27
C ARG A 175 6.63 29.16 -1.04
N VAL A 176 5.94 29.07 -2.17
CA VAL A 176 6.42 29.08 -3.55
C VAL A 176 7.05 30.42 -3.97
N HIS A 177 6.70 31.53 -3.31
CA HIS A 177 7.14 32.86 -3.77
C HIS A 177 8.39 33.40 -3.07
N LEU A 178 8.79 32.82 -1.92
CA LEU A 178 10.00 33.26 -1.19
C LEU A 178 11.32 32.85 -1.87
N ASP A 179 11.27 31.81 -2.70
CA ASP A 179 12.45 31.27 -3.42
C ASP A 179 12.37 31.48 -4.94
N GLY A 180 11.39 32.23 -5.45
CA GLY A 180 11.19 32.43 -6.89
C GLY A 180 10.80 31.16 -7.64
N GLY A 181 10.20 30.16 -6.97
CA GLY A 181 9.83 28.87 -7.56
C GLY A 181 10.98 27.90 -7.73
N LEU A 182 12.15 28.17 -7.14
CA LEU A 182 13.35 27.33 -7.24
C LEU A 182 13.12 25.93 -6.64
N LEU A 183 12.42 25.84 -5.52
CA LEU A 183 12.09 24.56 -4.89
C LEU A 183 11.18 23.71 -5.80
N ASP A 184 10.14 24.31 -6.36
CA ASP A 184 9.24 23.62 -7.27
C ASP A 184 9.96 23.15 -8.54
N ALA A 185 10.79 24.00 -9.14
CA ALA A 185 11.60 23.62 -10.29
C ALA A 185 12.58 22.47 -9.96
N ALA A 186 13.17 22.47 -8.76
CA ALA A 186 14.06 21.41 -8.30
C ALA A 186 13.30 20.10 -8.07
N LEU A 187 12.08 20.17 -7.49
CA LEU A 187 11.23 19.01 -7.28
C LEU A 187 10.71 18.44 -8.61
N ASP A 188 10.39 19.28 -9.59
CA ASP A 188 10.00 18.83 -10.94
C ASP A 188 11.15 18.09 -11.65
N LYS A 189 12.40 18.51 -11.42
CA LYS A 189 13.57 17.76 -11.90
C LYS A 189 13.71 16.40 -11.23
N LEU A 190 13.45 16.32 -9.91
CA LEU A 190 13.45 15.05 -9.21
C LEU A 190 12.32 14.10 -9.68
N GLU A 191 11.13 14.63 -9.99
CA GLU A 191 10.04 13.84 -10.57
C GLU A 191 10.46 13.27 -11.96
N LYS A 192 11.13 14.08 -12.78
CA LYS A 192 11.67 13.63 -14.07
C LYS A 192 12.77 12.57 -13.88
N GLU A 193 13.67 12.75 -12.91
CA GLU A 193 14.71 11.76 -12.61
C GLU A 193 14.11 10.45 -12.05
N PHE A 194 13.10 10.54 -11.21
CA PHE A 194 12.34 9.38 -10.71
C PHE A 194 11.73 8.58 -11.88
N ARG A 195 11.08 9.28 -12.82
CA ARG A 195 10.53 8.68 -14.05
C ARG A 195 11.63 8.07 -14.93
N ARG A 196 12.76 8.76 -15.11
CA ARG A 196 13.89 8.30 -15.91
C ARG A 196 14.47 7.00 -15.37
N LEU A 197 14.77 6.96 -14.05
CA LEU A 197 15.31 5.77 -13.38
C LEU A 197 14.36 4.57 -13.51
N LEU A 198 13.07 4.78 -13.33
CA LEU A 198 12.07 3.74 -13.53
C LEU A 198 12.03 3.25 -14.98
N THR A 199 12.04 4.15 -15.95
CA THR A 199 11.91 3.80 -17.38
C THR A 199 13.16 3.07 -17.90
N GLU A 200 14.36 3.56 -17.56
CA GLU A 200 15.62 2.97 -18.03
C GLU A 200 15.83 1.54 -17.51
N HIS A 201 15.39 1.28 -16.30
CA HIS A 201 15.55 -0.05 -15.67
C HIS A 201 14.31 -0.94 -15.76
N SER A 202 13.21 -0.45 -16.32
CA SER A 202 12.00 -1.22 -16.59
C SER A 202 12.09 -1.87 -17.97
N VAL A 203 12.93 -2.88 -18.10
CA VAL A 203 13.04 -3.65 -19.35
C VAL A 203 11.96 -4.72 -19.35
N PRO A 204 11.06 -4.76 -20.35
CA PRO A 204 10.13 -5.88 -20.53
C PRO A 204 10.91 -7.18 -20.66
N LEU A 205 10.35 -8.28 -20.11
CA LEU A 205 10.96 -9.61 -20.24
C LEU A 205 11.21 -9.93 -21.72
N PRO A 206 12.46 -10.26 -22.10
CA PRO A 206 12.71 -10.77 -23.44
C PRO A 206 12.10 -12.18 -23.53
N MET A 207 10.91 -12.26 -24.07
CA MET A 207 10.26 -13.52 -24.42
C MET A 207 10.87 -14.03 -25.75
N SER A 208 12.07 -14.57 -25.70
CA SER A 208 12.44 -15.58 -26.71
C SER A 208 11.55 -16.78 -26.43
N ALA A 209 10.58 -17.02 -27.32
CA ALA A 209 9.68 -18.15 -27.22
C ALA A 209 10.48 -19.48 -27.16
N PRO A 210 10.70 -20.05 -26.00
CA PRO A 210 10.82 -21.47 -25.90
C PRO A 210 9.44 -22.00 -25.55
N SER A 211 9.02 -23.02 -26.24
CA SER A 211 7.99 -23.92 -25.75
C SER A 211 7.90 -23.84 -24.22
N LEU A 212 6.72 -23.51 -23.69
CA LEU A 212 6.39 -23.47 -22.26
C LEU A 212 6.67 -24.82 -21.55
N GLY A 213 7.89 -25.28 -21.61
CA GLY A 213 8.43 -26.37 -20.83
C GLY A 213 8.96 -25.82 -19.52
N GLU A 214 8.69 -26.52 -18.45
CA GLU A 214 8.81 -26.19 -17.03
C GLU A 214 10.13 -25.59 -16.50
N GLN A 215 11.11 -25.21 -17.33
CA GLN A 215 12.47 -24.90 -16.84
C GLN A 215 13.08 -23.56 -17.22
N ALA A 216 12.37 -22.63 -17.83
CA ALA A 216 12.97 -21.34 -18.23
C ALA A 216 12.08 -20.11 -17.96
N CYS A 217 11.31 -20.08 -16.89
CA CYS A 217 10.74 -18.83 -16.40
C CYS A 217 11.85 -18.06 -15.67
N ILE A 218 12.62 -17.27 -16.43
CA ILE A 218 13.46 -16.23 -15.84
C ILE A 218 12.50 -15.23 -15.21
N ALA A 219 12.44 -15.19 -13.89
CA ALA A 219 11.72 -14.13 -13.19
C ALA A 219 12.18 -12.77 -13.74
N PRO A 220 11.29 -11.77 -13.87
CA PRO A 220 11.71 -10.43 -14.27
C PRO A 220 12.87 -10.01 -13.39
N SER A 221 13.94 -9.51 -14.03
CA SER A 221 15.10 -9.04 -13.27
C SER A 221 14.61 -7.95 -12.32
N PRO A 222 14.71 -8.12 -11.00
CA PRO A 222 14.34 -7.07 -10.09
C PRO A 222 15.16 -5.84 -10.41
N LEU A 223 14.61 -4.65 -10.16
CA LEU A 223 15.40 -3.43 -10.26
C LEU A 223 16.67 -3.60 -9.40
N PRO A 224 17.83 -3.16 -9.87
CA PRO A 224 19.06 -3.22 -9.07
C PRO A 224 18.84 -2.55 -7.71
N VAL A 225 19.36 -3.12 -6.63
CA VAL A 225 19.21 -2.57 -5.27
C VAL A 225 19.66 -1.11 -5.20
N THR A 226 20.69 -0.75 -5.94
CA THR A 226 21.17 0.64 -6.04
C THR A 226 20.14 1.58 -6.64
N VAL A 227 19.35 1.12 -7.61
CA VAL A 227 18.26 1.90 -8.22
C VAL A 227 17.10 2.04 -7.25
N ILE A 228 16.70 0.96 -6.55
CA ILE A 228 15.67 1.00 -5.51
C ILE A 228 16.04 2.02 -4.42
N GLN A 229 17.30 2.01 -3.96
CA GLN A 229 17.80 2.98 -2.98
C GLN A 229 17.72 4.43 -3.49
N LYS A 230 18.06 4.67 -4.76
CA LYS A 230 17.91 6.00 -5.39
C LYS A 230 16.43 6.41 -5.45
N LEU A 231 15.54 5.52 -5.87
CA LEU A 231 14.10 5.79 -5.90
C LEU A 231 13.56 6.11 -4.51
N GLN A 232 13.94 5.34 -3.48
CA GLN A 232 13.57 5.61 -2.09
C GLN A 232 14.07 6.97 -1.60
N ALA A 233 15.31 7.36 -1.96
CA ALA A 233 15.89 8.64 -1.58
C ALA A 233 15.14 9.81 -2.23
N ILE A 234 14.81 9.71 -3.52
CA ILE A 234 13.99 10.70 -4.24
C ILE A 234 12.59 10.79 -3.63
N LEU A 235 11.93 9.64 -3.42
CA LEU A 235 10.61 9.56 -2.78
C LEU A 235 10.59 10.26 -1.44
N GLY A 236 11.59 10.05 -0.59
CA GLY A 236 11.68 10.69 0.71
C GLY A 236 11.65 12.23 0.63
N ARG A 237 12.26 12.84 -0.40
CA ARG A 237 12.22 14.30 -0.62
C ARG A 237 10.88 14.76 -1.18
N LEU A 238 10.34 14.03 -2.17
CA LEU A 238 9.07 14.38 -2.80
C LEU A 238 7.90 14.26 -1.80
N ILE A 239 7.93 13.26 -0.90
CA ILE A 239 6.93 13.11 0.18
C ILE A 239 7.01 14.26 1.18
N ALA A 240 8.22 14.66 1.59
CA ALA A 240 8.41 15.79 2.51
C ALA A 240 7.82 17.11 1.96
N ASN A 241 7.64 17.19 0.63
CA ASN A 241 7.05 18.33 -0.07
C ASN A 241 5.63 18.06 -0.62
N ASN A 242 4.90 17.10 -0.06
CA ASN A 242 3.51 16.77 -0.39
C ASN A 242 3.29 16.33 -1.86
N ARG A 243 4.31 15.74 -2.52
CA ARG A 243 4.22 15.28 -3.91
C ARG A 243 4.06 13.76 -4.07
N LEU A 244 3.59 13.06 -3.01
CA LEU A 244 3.43 11.61 -3.02
C LEU A 244 2.51 11.11 -4.14
N GLU A 245 1.35 11.76 -4.36
CA GLU A 245 0.39 11.33 -5.38
C GLU A 245 0.96 11.39 -6.81
N LYS A 246 1.79 12.38 -7.10
CA LYS A 246 2.49 12.46 -8.39
C LYS A 246 3.47 11.30 -8.57
N CYS A 247 4.21 10.95 -7.51
CA CYS A 247 5.13 9.80 -7.53
C CYS A 247 4.39 8.49 -7.77
N ILE A 248 3.26 8.29 -7.09
CA ILE A 248 2.39 7.11 -7.26
C ILE A 248 1.92 7.04 -8.71
N THR A 249 1.46 8.15 -9.27
CA THR A 249 0.97 8.20 -10.66
C THR A 249 2.08 7.83 -11.65
N ILE A 250 3.27 8.41 -11.50
CA ILE A 250 4.44 8.10 -12.35
C ILE A 250 4.83 6.62 -12.23
N TYR A 251 4.89 6.11 -11.00
CA TYR A 251 5.27 4.73 -10.73
C TYR A 251 4.27 3.75 -11.36
N VAL A 252 2.98 3.95 -11.11
CA VAL A 252 1.92 3.10 -11.66
C VAL A 252 1.91 3.14 -13.18
N GLU A 253 2.04 4.30 -13.80
CA GLU A 253 2.07 4.47 -15.26
C GLU A 253 3.23 3.70 -15.90
N VAL A 254 4.45 3.89 -15.40
CA VAL A 254 5.64 3.24 -15.95
C VAL A 254 5.60 1.73 -15.74
N ARG A 255 5.27 1.28 -14.52
CA ARG A 255 5.29 -0.15 -14.20
C ARG A 255 4.13 -0.91 -14.86
N SER A 256 2.91 -0.35 -14.90
CA SER A 256 1.80 -0.97 -15.64
C SER A 256 2.09 -1.08 -17.13
N SER A 257 2.74 -0.06 -17.71
CA SER A 257 3.17 -0.11 -19.12
C SER A 257 4.21 -1.21 -19.36
N ASN A 258 5.17 -1.38 -18.46
CA ASN A 258 6.18 -2.43 -18.54
C ASN A 258 5.58 -3.83 -18.44
N VAL A 259 4.70 -4.08 -17.45
CA VAL A 259 4.01 -5.37 -17.30
C VAL A 259 3.13 -5.66 -18.51
N ARG A 260 2.41 -4.66 -19.02
CA ARG A 260 1.60 -4.79 -20.24
C ARG A 260 2.45 -5.11 -21.46
N ALA A 261 3.62 -4.50 -21.60
CA ALA A 261 4.56 -4.81 -22.68
C ALA A 261 5.08 -6.25 -22.58
N SER A 262 5.36 -6.73 -21.38
CA SER A 262 5.74 -8.12 -21.12
C SER A 262 4.60 -9.09 -21.44
N LEU A 263 3.36 -8.74 -21.11
CA LEU A 263 2.18 -9.55 -21.45
C LEU A 263 1.87 -9.57 -22.96
N LYS A 264 2.11 -8.47 -23.67
CA LYS A 264 1.92 -8.42 -25.14
C LYS A 264 2.88 -9.33 -25.90
N ALA A 265 3.98 -9.73 -25.30
CA ALA A 265 4.87 -10.75 -25.87
C ALA A 265 4.26 -12.16 -25.85
N LEU A 266 3.22 -12.39 -25.04
CA LEU A 266 2.34 -13.54 -25.12
C LEU A 266 1.23 -13.20 -26.13
N ASP A 267 0.89 -14.13 -26.99
CA ASP A 267 -0.26 -13.97 -27.91
C ASP A 267 -1.56 -13.96 -27.09
N LEU A 268 -2.08 -12.76 -26.79
CA LEU A 268 -3.26 -12.54 -25.93
C LEU A 268 -4.51 -12.10 -26.73
N ASP A 269 -4.48 -12.12 -28.05
CA ASP A 269 -5.60 -11.67 -28.91
C ASP A 269 -6.90 -12.45 -28.61
N TYR A 270 -6.76 -13.70 -28.15
CA TYR A 270 -7.90 -14.53 -27.75
C TYR A 270 -8.69 -13.97 -26.53
N LEU A 271 -8.10 -13.09 -25.71
CA LEU A 271 -8.80 -12.47 -24.57
C LEU A 271 -9.92 -11.51 -24.99
N GLU A 272 -9.83 -10.98 -26.22
CA GLU A 272 -10.80 -10.03 -26.78
C GLU A 272 -11.92 -10.70 -27.58
N ILE A 273 -11.91 -12.04 -27.70
CA ILE A 273 -12.91 -12.80 -28.48
C ILE A 273 -14.32 -12.59 -27.88
N SER A 274 -15.27 -12.25 -28.75
CA SER A 274 -16.66 -12.03 -28.35
C SER A 274 -17.44 -13.33 -28.15
N ILE A 275 -18.54 -13.28 -27.38
CA ILE A 275 -19.42 -14.44 -27.12
C ILE A 275 -19.95 -15.07 -28.40
N SER A 276 -20.19 -14.28 -29.46
CA SER A 276 -20.68 -14.75 -30.76
C SER A 276 -19.67 -15.63 -31.50
N GLU A 277 -18.39 -15.37 -31.35
CA GLU A 277 -17.28 -16.15 -31.93
C GLU A 277 -17.02 -17.45 -31.18
N PHE A 278 -17.37 -17.51 -29.87
CA PHE A 278 -17.28 -18.71 -29.05
C PHE A 278 -18.20 -19.86 -29.51
N ASN A 279 -19.15 -19.62 -30.37
CA ASN A 279 -20.05 -20.65 -30.90
C ASN A 279 -19.37 -21.60 -31.90
N ASN A 280 -18.13 -21.33 -32.32
CA ASN A 280 -17.33 -22.22 -33.16
C ASN A 280 -16.39 -23.08 -32.27
N VAL A 281 -16.86 -24.23 -31.87
CA VAL A 281 -16.44 -25.05 -30.74
C VAL A 281 -15.00 -25.57 -30.77
N GLN A 282 -14.39 -25.78 -31.93
CA GLN A 282 -13.07 -26.48 -32.01
C GLN A 282 -11.86 -25.63 -31.66
N SER A 283 -11.91 -24.31 -31.78
CA SER A 283 -10.78 -23.42 -31.45
C SER A 283 -10.66 -23.08 -29.96
N ILE A 284 -11.75 -23.23 -29.19
CA ILE A 284 -11.87 -22.73 -27.81
C ILE A 284 -11.08 -23.58 -26.80
N GLU A 285 -10.93 -24.89 -27.02
CA GLU A 285 -10.17 -25.76 -26.10
C GLU A 285 -8.72 -25.31 -25.99
N GLY A 286 -8.08 -25.01 -27.12
CA GLY A 286 -6.73 -24.48 -27.15
C GLY A 286 -6.58 -23.15 -26.40
N TYR A 287 -7.56 -22.26 -26.53
CA TYR A 287 -7.54 -20.96 -25.85
C TYR A 287 -7.68 -21.05 -24.34
N ILE A 288 -8.47 -21.99 -23.81
CA ILE A 288 -8.59 -22.19 -22.35
C ILE A 288 -7.28 -22.71 -21.76
N GLU A 289 -6.62 -23.65 -22.44
CA GLU A 289 -5.32 -24.15 -22.01
C GLU A 289 -4.26 -23.03 -22.03
N GLN A 290 -4.21 -22.24 -23.12
CA GLN A 290 -3.34 -21.06 -23.22
C GLN A 290 -3.65 -20.05 -22.12
N TRP A 291 -4.93 -19.73 -21.92
CA TRP A 291 -5.38 -18.84 -20.86
C TRP A 291 -4.88 -19.29 -19.48
N GLY A 292 -5.01 -20.57 -19.16
CA GLY A 292 -4.54 -21.12 -17.88
C GLY A 292 -3.02 -20.96 -17.71
N LYS A 293 -2.23 -21.23 -18.76
CA LYS A 293 -0.77 -21.06 -18.77
C LYS A 293 -0.36 -19.59 -18.66
N HIS A 294 -1.00 -18.71 -19.45
CA HIS A 294 -0.71 -17.28 -19.45
C HIS A 294 -1.13 -16.61 -18.13
N LEU A 295 -2.28 -16.98 -17.55
CA LEU A 295 -2.71 -16.51 -16.24
C LEU A 295 -1.72 -16.96 -15.15
N GLN A 296 -1.28 -18.21 -15.18
CA GLN A 296 -0.28 -18.72 -14.24
C GLN A 296 1.03 -17.94 -14.36
N PHE A 297 1.50 -17.68 -15.56
CA PHE A 297 2.69 -16.88 -15.81
C PHE A 297 2.53 -15.43 -15.31
N ALA A 298 1.42 -14.79 -15.65
CA ALA A 298 1.13 -13.43 -15.21
C ALA A 298 1.13 -13.31 -13.67
N VAL A 299 0.46 -14.25 -12.98
CA VAL A 299 0.33 -14.20 -11.52
C VAL A 299 1.63 -14.57 -10.82
N LYS A 300 2.24 -15.70 -11.16
CA LYS A 300 3.40 -16.24 -10.44
C LYS A 300 4.73 -15.55 -10.74
N HIS A 301 4.84 -14.89 -11.88
CA HIS A 301 6.10 -14.26 -12.28
C HIS A 301 5.97 -12.75 -12.41
N LEU A 302 5.06 -12.24 -13.23
CA LEU A 302 4.97 -10.81 -13.48
C LEU A 302 4.40 -10.05 -12.28
N LEU A 303 3.22 -10.42 -11.80
CA LEU A 303 2.55 -9.73 -10.70
C LEU A 303 3.23 -9.99 -9.35
N GLU A 304 3.82 -11.17 -9.15
CA GLU A 304 4.66 -11.48 -8.00
C GLU A 304 5.87 -10.53 -7.92
N ALA A 305 6.55 -10.33 -9.04
CA ALA A 305 7.69 -9.42 -9.10
C ALA A 305 7.29 -7.97 -8.83
N GLU A 306 6.14 -7.53 -9.38
CA GLU A 306 5.62 -6.18 -9.12
C GLU A 306 5.18 -5.99 -7.66
N PHE A 307 4.59 -7.02 -7.05
CA PHE A 307 4.20 -7.01 -5.64
C PHE A 307 5.42 -6.79 -4.74
N ASN A 308 6.49 -7.54 -4.96
CA ASN A 308 7.73 -7.42 -4.22
C ASN A 308 8.39 -6.05 -4.47
N LEU A 309 8.42 -5.59 -5.72
CA LEU A 309 9.01 -4.31 -6.07
C LEU A 309 8.23 -3.12 -5.47
N CYS A 310 6.89 -3.17 -5.46
CA CYS A 310 6.07 -2.16 -4.79
C CYS A 310 6.39 -2.09 -3.29
N ASN A 311 6.50 -3.27 -2.65
CA ASN A 311 6.92 -3.34 -1.26
C ASN A 311 8.30 -2.73 -1.06
N ASP A 312 9.29 -3.11 -1.84
CA ASP A 312 10.67 -2.63 -1.69
C ASP A 312 10.78 -1.10 -1.87
N VAL A 313 10.07 -0.54 -2.86
CA VAL A 313 10.14 0.90 -3.14
C VAL A 313 9.38 1.74 -2.10
N PHE A 314 8.20 1.28 -1.66
CA PHE A 314 7.29 2.04 -0.79
C PHE A 314 7.21 1.52 0.66
N GLU A 315 8.04 0.55 1.07
CA GLU A 315 8.03 -0.06 2.41
C GLU A 315 7.98 0.98 3.54
N ARG A 316 8.80 2.04 3.43
CA ARG A 316 8.92 3.09 4.45
C ARG A 316 7.72 4.03 4.52
N ILE A 317 6.83 4.00 3.53
CA ILE A 317 5.68 4.92 3.44
C ILE A 317 4.45 4.30 4.10
N GLY A 318 4.22 3.02 3.89
CA GLY A 318 3.16 2.25 4.53
C GLY A 318 2.49 1.24 3.62
N LEU A 319 1.87 0.25 4.26
CA LEU A 319 1.21 -0.88 3.62
C LEU A 319 0.12 -0.43 2.61
N ASP A 320 -0.70 0.55 2.99
CA ASP A 320 -1.83 0.98 2.16
C ASP A 320 -1.37 1.63 0.85
N VAL A 321 -0.24 2.35 0.88
CA VAL A 321 0.31 3.03 -0.30
C VAL A 321 0.84 2.01 -1.31
N TRP A 322 1.73 1.10 -0.88
CA TRP A 322 2.32 0.16 -1.82
C TRP A 322 1.31 -0.88 -2.31
N MET A 323 0.35 -1.33 -1.46
CA MET A 323 -0.76 -2.18 -1.90
C MET A 323 -1.67 -1.45 -2.89
N GLY A 324 -1.91 -0.15 -2.69
CA GLY A 324 -2.66 0.68 -3.63
C GLY A 324 -1.95 0.82 -4.98
N CYS A 325 -0.63 1.01 -4.99
CA CYS A 325 0.18 1.02 -6.21
C CYS A 325 0.10 -0.33 -6.94
N PHE A 326 0.33 -1.43 -6.22
CA PHE A 326 0.26 -2.76 -6.78
C PHE A 326 -1.12 -3.08 -7.37
N ALA A 327 -2.20 -2.77 -6.67
CA ALA A 327 -3.57 -2.99 -7.15
C ALA A 327 -3.83 -2.25 -8.47
N LYS A 328 -3.42 -0.98 -8.56
CA LYS A 328 -3.54 -0.18 -9.79
C LYS A 328 -2.71 -0.77 -10.93
N ILE A 329 -1.47 -1.19 -10.66
CA ILE A 329 -0.60 -1.82 -11.66
C ILE A 329 -1.23 -3.11 -12.17
N ALA A 330 -1.66 -4.01 -11.29
CA ALA A 330 -2.26 -5.28 -11.66
C ALA A 330 -3.53 -5.09 -12.51
N ALA A 331 -4.41 -4.16 -12.11
CA ALA A 331 -5.63 -3.86 -12.85
C ALA A 331 -5.32 -3.30 -14.26
N GLN A 332 -4.42 -2.32 -14.36
CA GLN A 332 -4.05 -1.67 -15.62
C GLN A 332 -3.21 -2.57 -16.53
N ALA A 333 -2.42 -3.48 -15.95
CA ALA A 333 -1.58 -4.38 -16.73
C ALA A 333 -2.37 -5.45 -17.49
N GLY A 334 -3.57 -5.82 -17.02
CA GLY A 334 -4.45 -6.70 -17.79
C GLY A 334 -5.02 -7.89 -17.02
N ILE A 335 -4.81 -8.02 -15.69
CA ILE A 335 -5.42 -9.13 -14.91
C ILE A 335 -6.94 -9.16 -15.06
N LEU A 336 -7.57 -7.98 -15.20
CA LEU A 336 -9.01 -7.86 -15.41
C LEU A 336 -9.47 -8.50 -16.73
N ALA A 337 -8.67 -8.40 -17.79
CA ALA A 337 -8.96 -9.03 -19.08
C ALA A 337 -8.97 -10.56 -18.97
N PHE A 338 -8.03 -11.15 -18.24
CA PHE A 338 -8.03 -12.58 -17.96
C PHE A 338 -9.30 -13.03 -17.22
N LEU A 339 -9.71 -12.30 -16.20
CA LEU A 339 -10.93 -12.61 -15.43
C LEU A 339 -12.19 -12.43 -16.29
N GLN A 340 -12.22 -11.38 -17.12
CA GLN A 340 -13.34 -11.13 -18.04
C GLN A 340 -13.46 -12.22 -19.10
N PHE A 341 -12.35 -12.69 -19.67
CA PHE A 341 -12.36 -13.83 -20.61
C PHE A 341 -12.99 -15.08 -19.98
N GLY A 342 -12.54 -15.46 -18.77
CA GLY A 342 -13.14 -16.57 -18.03
C GLY A 342 -14.65 -16.38 -17.83
N LYS A 343 -15.09 -15.18 -17.50
CA LYS A 343 -16.50 -14.82 -17.35
C LYS A 343 -17.26 -14.98 -18.66
N THR A 344 -16.73 -14.51 -19.78
CA THR A 344 -17.32 -14.64 -21.12
C THR A 344 -17.57 -16.10 -21.47
N ILE A 345 -16.66 -17.02 -21.14
CA ILE A 345 -16.87 -18.46 -21.33
C ILE A 345 -18.05 -18.97 -20.49
N THR A 346 -18.23 -18.49 -19.26
CA THR A 346 -19.37 -18.91 -18.42
C THR A 346 -20.72 -18.50 -19.03
N GLU A 347 -20.77 -17.42 -19.79
CA GLU A 347 -21.97 -16.86 -20.40
C GLU A 347 -22.33 -17.51 -21.77
N SER A 348 -21.44 -18.31 -22.37
CA SER A 348 -21.70 -19.02 -23.63
C SER A 348 -22.80 -20.10 -23.46
N LYS A 349 -23.30 -20.66 -24.57
CA LYS A 349 -24.37 -21.67 -24.56
C LYS A 349 -24.05 -22.85 -23.66
N LYS A 350 -25.07 -23.39 -23.00
CA LYS A 350 -24.97 -24.59 -22.16
C LYS A 350 -24.96 -25.84 -23.06
N GLU A 351 -23.80 -26.40 -23.26
CA GLU A 351 -23.59 -27.64 -24.00
C GLU A 351 -22.76 -28.61 -23.13
N PRO A 352 -22.89 -29.93 -23.25
CA PRO A 352 -22.10 -30.89 -22.46
C PRO A 352 -20.60 -30.66 -22.52
N ILE A 353 -20.06 -30.33 -23.68
CA ILE A 353 -18.64 -29.99 -23.89
C ILE A 353 -18.18 -28.80 -23.02
N LYS A 354 -19.08 -27.86 -22.73
CA LYS A 354 -18.80 -26.72 -21.86
C LYS A 354 -18.46 -27.12 -20.44
N LEU A 355 -19.00 -28.25 -19.91
CA LEU A 355 -18.65 -28.73 -18.57
C LEU A 355 -17.15 -28.95 -18.42
N LEU A 356 -16.51 -29.66 -19.37
CA LEU A 356 -15.06 -29.91 -19.33
C LEU A 356 -14.27 -28.59 -19.33
N LYS A 357 -14.68 -27.63 -20.17
CA LYS A 357 -14.09 -26.30 -20.24
C LYS A 357 -14.18 -25.52 -18.93
N LEU A 358 -15.33 -25.59 -18.26
CA LEU A 358 -15.52 -24.97 -16.94
C LEU A 358 -14.65 -25.66 -15.88
N LEU A 359 -14.48 -26.98 -15.97
CA LEU A 359 -13.59 -27.72 -15.05
C LEU A 359 -12.13 -27.32 -15.25
N ASP A 360 -11.68 -27.11 -16.52
CA ASP A 360 -10.32 -26.63 -16.81
C ASP A 360 -10.07 -25.21 -16.28
N ILE A 361 -11.07 -24.32 -16.42
CA ILE A 361 -11.00 -22.98 -15.83
C ILE A 361 -10.91 -23.07 -14.31
N PHE A 362 -11.77 -23.90 -13.68
CA PHE A 362 -11.73 -24.09 -12.23
C PHE A 362 -10.39 -24.65 -11.77
N ALA A 363 -9.84 -25.64 -12.46
CA ALA A 363 -8.55 -26.23 -12.13
C ALA A 363 -7.42 -25.19 -12.19
N SER A 364 -7.41 -24.34 -13.24
CA SER A 364 -6.43 -23.27 -13.39
C SER A 364 -6.52 -22.22 -12.27
N LEU A 365 -7.72 -21.79 -11.91
CA LEU A 365 -7.94 -20.85 -10.80
C LEU A 365 -7.60 -21.48 -9.44
N ASN A 366 -7.94 -22.76 -9.25
CA ASN A 366 -7.64 -23.47 -8.00
C ASN A 366 -6.13 -23.67 -7.76
N LYS A 367 -5.36 -23.91 -8.83
CA LYS A 367 -3.88 -23.93 -8.76
C LYS A 367 -3.28 -22.61 -8.30
N LEU A 368 -3.94 -21.50 -8.60
CA LEU A 368 -3.48 -20.15 -8.25
C LEU A 368 -4.12 -19.60 -6.98
N ARG A 369 -4.98 -20.34 -6.30
CA ARG A 369 -5.75 -19.88 -5.15
C ARG A 369 -4.89 -19.23 -4.04
N LEU A 370 -3.78 -19.86 -3.70
CA LEU A 370 -2.88 -19.34 -2.66
C LEU A 370 -2.18 -18.06 -3.11
N ASP A 371 -1.74 -18.00 -4.37
CA ASP A 371 -1.09 -16.84 -4.94
C ASP A 371 -2.07 -15.66 -5.03
N PHE A 372 -3.30 -15.88 -5.48
CA PHE A 372 -4.36 -14.88 -5.49
C PHE A 372 -4.67 -14.32 -4.10
N ASN A 373 -4.80 -15.19 -3.10
CA ASN A 373 -5.06 -14.75 -1.72
C ASN A 373 -3.90 -13.91 -1.17
N ARG A 374 -2.65 -14.27 -1.48
CA ARG A 374 -1.48 -13.56 -1.03
C ARG A 374 -1.31 -12.21 -1.74
N LEU A 375 -1.41 -12.19 -3.07
CA LEU A 375 -1.19 -10.99 -3.86
C LEU A 375 -2.35 -9.99 -3.76
N PHE A 376 -3.58 -10.49 -3.79
CA PHE A 376 -4.78 -9.66 -3.89
C PHE A 376 -5.63 -9.67 -2.61
N GLY A 377 -5.14 -10.20 -1.49
CA GLY A 377 -5.90 -10.29 -0.23
C GLY A 377 -6.15 -8.95 0.46
N GLY A 378 -5.45 -7.88 0.09
CA GLY A 378 -5.58 -6.55 0.68
C GLY A 378 -6.83 -5.79 0.22
N ALA A 379 -7.29 -4.84 1.04
CA ALA A 379 -8.47 -4.01 0.74
C ALA A 379 -8.34 -3.20 -0.57
N ALA A 380 -7.12 -2.81 -0.95
CA ALA A 380 -6.86 -2.10 -2.21
C ALA A 380 -7.21 -2.93 -3.46
N CYS A 381 -7.24 -4.26 -3.37
CA CYS A 381 -7.52 -5.18 -4.47
C CYS A 381 -8.97 -5.66 -4.53
N ILE A 382 -9.92 -4.96 -3.89
CA ILE A 382 -11.32 -5.39 -3.76
C ILE A 382 -12.01 -5.66 -5.11
N GLU A 383 -11.68 -4.91 -6.14
CA GLU A 383 -12.22 -5.12 -7.49
C GLU A 383 -11.77 -6.47 -8.06
N ILE A 384 -10.47 -6.76 -8.00
CA ILE A 384 -9.89 -8.03 -8.48
C ILE A 384 -10.46 -9.20 -7.65
N GLN A 385 -10.58 -9.05 -6.34
CA GLN A 385 -11.19 -10.07 -5.45
C GLN A 385 -12.63 -10.37 -5.84
N ASN A 386 -13.44 -9.33 -6.07
CA ASN A 386 -14.85 -9.48 -6.42
C ASN A 386 -15.03 -10.17 -7.78
N LEU A 387 -14.25 -9.75 -8.78
CA LEU A 387 -14.29 -10.39 -10.11
C LEU A 387 -13.83 -11.85 -10.05
N THR A 388 -12.78 -12.14 -9.29
CA THR A 388 -12.29 -13.52 -9.11
C THR A 388 -13.35 -14.39 -8.41
N ARG A 389 -13.97 -13.87 -7.36
CA ARG A 389 -15.04 -14.57 -6.61
C ARG A 389 -16.27 -14.80 -7.48
N ASP A 390 -16.70 -13.79 -8.24
CA ASP A 390 -17.82 -13.90 -9.19
C ASP A 390 -17.53 -14.94 -10.27
N LEU A 391 -16.32 -14.93 -10.86
CA LEU A 391 -15.89 -15.91 -11.85
C LEU A 391 -15.93 -17.34 -11.28
N ILE A 392 -15.32 -17.57 -10.12
CA ILE A 392 -15.29 -18.90 -9.47
C ILE A 392 -16.73 -19.38 -9.21
N LYS A 393 -17.59 -18.50 -8.72
CA LYS A 393 -18.99 -18.83 -8.46
C LYS A 393 -19.72 -19.24 -9.74
N ARG A 394 -19.60 -18.45 -10.81
CA ARG A 394 -20.22 -18.75 -12.11
C ARG A 394 -19.72 -20.07 -12.72
N VAL A 395 -18.43 -20.34 -12.58
CA VAL A 395 -17.84 -21.59 -13.07
C VAL A 395 -18.41 -22.79 -12.31
N ILE A 396 -18.49 -22.71 -10.98
CA ILE A 396 -19.02 -23.79 -10.14
C ILE A 396 -20.52 -24.00 -10.39
N ASP A 397 -21.31 -22.93 -10.42
CA ASP A 397 -22.74 -23.01 -10.68
C ASP A 397 -22.99 -23.58 -12.09
N GLY A 398 -22.32 -23.05 -13.11
CA GLY A 398 -22.48 -23.51 -14.48
C GLY A 398 -22.05 -24.97 -14.69
N ALA A 399 -20.94 -25.39 -14.09
CA ALA A 399 -20.49 -26.78 -14.16
C ALA A 399 -21.45 -27.73 -13.48
N ALA A 400 -21.91 -27.39 -12.27
CA ALA A 400 -22.87 -28.19 -11.54
C ALA A 400 -24.22 -28.30 -12.27
N GLU A 401 -24.75 -27.19 -12.81
CA GLU A 401 -25.99 -27.17 -13.58
C GLU A 401 -25.90 -28.08 -14.80
N ILE A 402 -24.85 -27.98 -15.63
CA ILE A 402 -24.67 -28.82 -16.80
C ILE A 402 -24.56 -30.29 -16.40
N PHE A 403 -23.81 -30.60 -15.35
CA PHE A 403 -23.66 -31.98 -14.86
C PHE A 403 -25.00 -32.61 -14.48
N TRP A 404 -25.83 -31.89 -13.70
CA TRP A 404 -27.15 -32.37 -13.31
C TRP A 404 -28.13 -32.48 -14.49
N GLU A 405 -27.96 -31.64 -15.50
CA GLU A 405 -28.81 -31.65 -16.69
C GLU A 405 -28.56 -32.88 -17.58
N ILE A 406 -27.36 -33.49 -17.56
CA ILE A 406 -27.03 -34.68 -18.37
C ILE A 406 -28.06 -35.80 -18.14
N PHE A 407 -28.37 -36.12 -16.88
CA PHE A 407 -29.35 -37.14 -16.54
C PHE A 407 -30.73 -36.83 -17.14
N VAL A 408 -31.17 -35.59 -17.00
CA VAL A 408 -32.47 -35.14 -17.52
C VAL A 408 -32.50 -35.23 -19.05
N GLN A 409 -31.44 -34.85 -19.72
CA GLN A 409 -31.32 -34.93 -21.18
C GLN A 409 -31.35 -36.38 -21.67
N VAL A 410 -30.70 -37.31 -20.97
CA VAL A 410 -30.78 -38.75 -21.29
C VAL A 410 -32.18 -39.27 -21.12
N GLU A 411 -32.90 -38.91 -20.06
CA GLU A 411 -34.29 -39.32 -19.86
C GLU A 411 -35.25 -38.76 -20.90
N LEU A 412 -35.08 -37.50 -21.33
CA LEU A 412 -35.89 -36.88 -22.36
C LEU A 412 -35.76 -37.60 -23.71
N GLN A 413 -34.55 -38.08 -24.04
CA GLN A 413 -34.30 -38.83 -25.29
C GLN A 413 -35.01 -40.20 -25.31
N ARG A 414 -35.49 -40.75 -24.22
CA ARG A 414 -36.24 -42.02 -24.15
C ARG A 414 -37.47 -42.04 -25.08
N GLN A 415 -38.10 -40.88 -25.28
CA GLN A 415 -39.29 -40.73 -26.11
C GLN A 415 -38.97 -40.52 -27.61
N SER A 416 -37.67 -40.34 -27.92
CA SER A 416 -37.26 -40.20 -29.33
C SER A 416 -37.35 -41.53 -30.08
N PRO A 417 -37.67 -41.54 -31.38
CA PRO A 417 -37.72 -42.79 -32.15
C PRO A 417 -36.29 -43.39 -32.24
N PRO A 418 -36.21 -44.76 -32.19
CA PRO A 418 -34.93 -45.43 -32.36
C PRO A 418 -34.41 -45.27 -33.82
N PRO A 419 -33.10 -45.51 -34.07
CA PRO A 419 -32.51 -45.50 -35.41
C PRO A 419 -33.21 -46.52 -36.32
N GLN A 420 -33.61 -46.12 -37.54
CA GLN A 420 -34.38 -46.96 -38.47
C GLN A 420 -33.60 -48.17 -39.00
N ASP A 421 -32.29 -48.16 -38.91
CA ASP A 421 -31.37 -49.20 -39.39
C ASP A 421 -30.86 -50.16 -38.31
N GLY A 422 -31.38 -50.08 -37.07
CA GLY A 422 -30.88 -50.88 -35.94
C GLY A 422 -29.47 -50.55 -35.49
N SER A 423 -28.91 -49.41 -35.88
CA SER A 423 -27.60 -48.94 -35.45
C SER A 423 -27.65 -48.42 -33.99
N ILE A 424 -26.46 -48.29 -33.40
CA ILE A 424 -26.30 -47.76 -32.03
C ILE A 424 -26.64 -46.25 -32.05
N PRO A 425 -27.56 -45.79 -31.21
CA PRO A 425 -27.84 -44.35 -31.10
C PRO A 425 -26.60 -43.56 -30.71
N LYS A 426 -26.34 -42.45 -31.41
CA LYS A 426 -25.19 -41.54 -31.09
C LYS A 426 -25.19 -41.11 -29.60
N LEU A 427 -26.35 -40.97 -28.99
CA LEU A 427 -26.49 -40.65 -27.59
C LEU A 427 -25.73 -41.66 -26.70
N VAL A 428 -25.87 -42.97 -26.97
CA VAL A 428 -25.26 -44.04 -26.15
C VAL A 428 -23.74 -43.89 -26.16
N SER A 429 -23.11 -43.88 -27.34
CA SER A 429 -21.66 -43.74 -27.45
C SER A 429 -21.18 -42.42 -26.85
N THR A 430 -21.86 -41.30 -27.19
CA THR A 430 -21.47 -39.98 -26.67
C THR A 430 -21.53 -39.90 -25.13
N ILE A 431 -22.58 -40.41 -24.50
CA ILE A 431 -22.75 -40.37 -23.04
C ILE A 431 -21.77 -41.29 -22.34
N THR A 432 -21.54 -42.52 -22.86
CA THR A 432 -20.57 -43.44 -22.25
C THR A 432 -19.15 -42.91 -22.30
N ASP A 433 -18.72 -42.36 -23.45
CA ASP A 433 -17.40 -41.72 -23.59
C ASP A 433 -17.27 -40.51 -22.70
N TYR A 434 -18.32 -39.72 -22.61
CA TYR A 434 -18.35 -38.52 -21.78
C TYR A 434 -18.27 -38.87 -20.28
N CYS A 435 -19.03 -39.84 -19.81
CA CYS A 435 -18.95 -40.34 -18.45
C CYS A 435 -17.56 -40.93 -18.11
N ASN A 436 -16.94 -41.63 -19.06
CA ASN A 436 -15.56 -42.11 -18.90
C ASN A 436 -14.57 -40.95 -18.71
N LYS A 437 -14.70 -39.86 -19.49
CA LYS A 437 -13.87 -38.67 -19.30
C LYS A 437 -14.10 -38.04 -17.93
N LEU A 438 -15.34 -37.89 -17.48
CA LEU A 438 -15.66 -37.32 -16.17
C LEU A 438 -15.14 -38.16 -14.98
N LEU A 439 -15.08 -39.49 -15.14
CA LEU A 439 -14.52 -40.41 -14.14
C LEU A 439 -12.99 -40.58 -14.27
N GLY A 440 -12.38 -40.05 -15.33
CA GLY A 440 -10.95 -40.08 -15.55
C GLY A 440 -10.18 -39.32 -14.47
N ASP A 441 -8.89 -39.66 -14.32
CA ASP A 441 -8.04 -39.13 -13.25
C ASP A 441 -7.85 -37.61 -13.36
N ASP A 442 -8.00 -37.03 -14.54
CA ASP A 442 -7.91 -35.59 -14.77
C ASP A 442 -9.12 -34.81 -14.24
N TYR A 443 -10.35 -35.29 -14.49
CA TYR A 443 -11.58 -34.54 -14.19
C TYR A 443 -12.28 -35.00 -12.92
N ARG A 444 -12.16 -36.25 -12.51
CA ARG A 444 -12.84 -36.80 -11.35
C ARG A 444 -12.59 -36.00 -10.06
N PRO A 445 -11.33 -35.68 -9.68
CA PRO A 445 -11.07 -34.92 -8.45
C PRO A 445 -11.61 -33.49 -8.55
N ILE A 446 -11.50 -32.86 -9.72
CA ILE A 446 -11.94 -31.48 -9.97
C ILE A 446 -13.47 -31.39 -9.91
N LEU A 447 -14.19 -32.26 -10.64
CA LEU A 447 -15.65 -32.28 -10.64
C LEU A 447 -16.20 -32.62 -9.25
N THR A 448 -15.60 -33.57 -8.53
CA THR A 448 -15.98 -33.89 -7.16
C THR A 448 -15.86 -32.65 -6.28
N GLN A 449 -14.77 -31.91 -6.35
CA GLN A 449 -14.56 -30.68 -5.59
C GLN A 449 -15.62 -29.61 -5.94
N VAL A 450 -15.90 -29.40 -7.22
CA VAL A 450 -16.94 -28.46 -7.68
C VAL A 450 -18.31 -28.82 -7.13
N LEU A 451 -18.71 -30.10 -7.20
CA LEU A 451 -20.00 -30.56 -6.71
C LEU A 451 -20.14 -30.42 -5.18
N VAL A 452 -19.05 -30.72 -4.45
CA VAL A 452 -19.00 -30.55 -2.98
C VAL A 452 -19.17 -29.08 -2.60
N ILE A 453 -18.43 -28.16 -3.25
CA ILE A 453 -18.55 -26.73 -3.00
C ILE A 453 -19.97 -26.23 -3.33
N HIS A 454 -20.51 -26.60 -4.50
CA HIS A 454 -21.86 -26.23 -4.90
C HIS A 454 -22.93 -26.73 -3.94
N GLN A 455 -22.81 -27.98 -3.42
CA GLN A 455 -23.71 -28.50 -2.41
C GLN A 455 -23.60 -27.76 -1.08
N SER A 456 -22.39 -27.43 -0.65
CA SER A 456 -22.17 -26.67 0.58
C SER A 456 -22.87 -25.30 0.54
N TRP A 457 -22.90 -24.64 -0.60
CA TRP A 457 -23.62 -23.37 -0.77
C TRP A 457 -25.15 -23.53 -0.69
N LYS A 458 -25.67 -24.71 -1.06
CA LYS A 458 -27.11 -25.03 -0.97
C LYS A 458 -27.51 -25.67 0.37
N HIS A 459 -26.62 -25.66 1.36
CA HIS A 459 -26.82 -26.28 2.69
C HIS A 459 -27.26 -27.75 2.63
N LYS A 460 -26.86 -28.47 1.58
CA LYS A 460 -27.12 -29.90 1.46
C LYS A 460 -26.04 -30.69 2.22
N LYS A 461 -26.45 -31.82 2.82
CA LYS A 461 -25.49 -32.72 3.47
C LYS A 461 -24.49 -33.26 2.45
N PHE A 462 -23.22 -33.29 2.82
CA PHE A 462 -22.16 -33.90 2.04
C PHE A 462 -22.46 -35.38 1.75
N GLN A 463 -22.36 -35.77 0.47
CA GLN A 463 -22.46 -37.15 0.03
C GLN A 463 -21.12 -37.54 -0.58
N GLU A 464 -20.39 -38.47 0.09
CA GLU A 464 -19.02 -38.86 -0.28
C GLU A 464 -18.93 -39.44 -1.70
N MET A 465 -19.97 -40.08 -2.20
CA MET A 465 -19.99 -40.76 -3.50
C MET A 465 -20.89 -40.07 -4.53
N ILE A 466 -21.10 -38.75 -4.43
CA ILE A 466 -22.10 -38.06 -5.25
C ILE A 466 -21.85 -38.23 -6.77
N LEU A 467 -20.63 -38.04 -7.24
CA LEU A 467 -20.27 -38.18 -8.65
C LEU A 467 -20.54 -39.61 -9.14
N VAL A 468 -20.06 -40.59 -8.39
CA VAL A 468 -20.19 -42.01 -8.71
C VAL A 468 -21.67 -42.43 -8.79
N ASN A 469 -22.46 -42.00 -7.80
CA ASN A 469 -23.87 -42.32 -7.78
C ASN A 469 -24.65 -41.69 -8.96
N GLU A 470 -24.34 -40.44 -9.31
CA GLU A 470 -25.02 -39.76 -10.40
C GLU A 470 -24.60 -40.33 -11.76
N VAL A 471 -23.32 -40.63 -11.97
CA VAL A 471 -22.89 -41.31 -13.20
C VAL A 471 -23.54 -42.69 -13.33
N SER A 472 -23.63 -43.47 -12.24
CA SER A 472 -24.35 -44.76 -12.25
C SER A 472 -25.84 -44.60 -12.63
N LYS A 473 -26.51 -43.54 -12.16
CA LYS A 473 -27.88 -43.21 -12.56
C LYS A 473 -28.01 -42.89 -14.04
N ILE A 474 -27.06 -42.09 -14.57
CA ILE A 474 -27.02 -41.75 -16.00
C ILE A 474 -26.89 -43.01 -16.87
N ILE A 475 -25.97 -43.92 -16.55
CA ILE A 475 -25.78 -45.16 -17.30
C ILE A 475 -27.04 -46.06 -17.20
N LYS A 476 -27.64 -46.18 -16.02
CA LYS A 476 -28.91 -46.92 -15.86
C LYS A 476 -30.08 -46.30 -16.66
N ALA A 477 -30.10 -44.97 -16.81
CA ALA A 477 -31.08 -44.30 -17.65
C ALA A 477 -30.83 -44.59 -19.14
N VAL A 478 -29.58 -44.75 -19.56
CA VAL A 478 -29.23 -45.23 -20.93
C VAL A 478 -29.77 -46.63 -21.13
N ASP A 479 -29.57 -47.57 -20.20
CA ASP A 479 -30.13 -48.93 -20.28
C ASP A 479 -31.66 -48.93 -20.46
N LEU A 480 -32.38 -48.14 -19.65
CA LEU A 480 -33.81 -47.97 -19.75
C LEU A 480 -34.24 -47.39 -21.09
N ASN A 481 -33.44 -46.54 -21.71
CA ASN A 481 -33.69 -46.00 -23.05
C ASN A 481 -33.55 -47.11 -24.09
N LEU A 482 -32.51 -47.94 -23.99
CA LEU A 482 -32.30 -49.08 -24.89
C LEU A 482 -33.51 -50.05 -24.86
N ASP A 483 -33.99 -50.43 -23.67
CA ASP A 483 -35.17 -51.25 -23.49
C ASP A 483 -36.43 -50.63 -24.09
N THR A 484 -36.59 -49.33 -23.97
CA THR A 484 -37.75 -48.61 -24.52
C THR A 484 -37.68 -48.55 -26.05
N TRP A 485 -36.52 -48.25 -26.60
CA TRP A 485 -36.29 -48.17 -28.05
C TRP A 485 -36.42 -49.54 -28.71
N MET A 486 -35.89 -50.61 -28.10
CA MET A 486 -36.05 -51.98 -28.58
C MET A 486 -37.54 -52.34 -28.74
N LYS A 487 -38.39 -52.00 -27.74
CA LYS A 487 -39.85 -52.26 -27.77
C LYS A 487 -40.60 -51.38 -28.79
N ALA A 488 -40.01 -50.30 -29.25
CA ALA A 488 -40.62 -49.37 -30.21
C ALA A 488 -40.52 -49.86 -31.68
N TYR A 489 -39.65 -50.87 -31.96
CA TYR A 489 -39.56 -51.43 -33.30
C TYR A 489 -40.80 -52.31 -33.60
N GLY A 490 -41.43 -52.12 -34.76
CA GLY A 490 -42.51 -52.99 -35.22
C GLY A 490 -42.03 -54.30 -35.84
N ASP A 491 -40.72 -54.35 -36.22
CA ASP A 491 -40.05 -55.52 -36.80
C ASP A 491 -39.19 -56.20 -35.73
N THR A 492 -39.47 -57.47 -35.44
CA THR A 492 -38.78 -58.28 -34.45
C THR A 492 -37.28 -58.49 -34.78
N THR A 493 -36.97 -58.68 -36.07
CA THR A 493 -35.58 -58.88 -36.51
C THR A 493 -34.75 -57.62 -36.29
N LEU A 494 -35.34 -56.49 -36.65
CA LEU A 494 -34.69 -55.19 -36.46
C LEU A 494 -34.52 -54.84 -34.96
N SER A 495 -35.53 -55.18 -34.15
CA SER A 495 -35.49 -55.08 -32.69
C SER A 495 -34.35 -55.91 -32.09
N CYS A 496 -34.19 -57.17 -32.51
CA CYS A 496 -33.11 -58.02 -32.05
C CYS A 496 -31.73 -57.53 -32.51
N LEU A 497 -31.61 -57.08 -33.75
CA LEU A 497 -30.38 -56.50 -34.29
C LEU A 497 -29.96 -55.26 -33.50
N PHE A 498 -30.90 -54.36 -33.22
CA PHE A 498 -30.66 -53.18 -32.40
C PHE A 498 -30.17 -53.54 -31.00
N ALA A 499 -30.87 -54.46 -30.33
CA ALA A 499 -30.52 -54.92 -28.99
C ALA A 499 -29.09 -55.54 -28.97
N MET A 500 -28.82 -56.45 -29.92
CA MET A 500 -27.49 -57.06 -30.06
C MET A 500 -26.40 -56.02 -30.23
N ASN A 501 -26.57 -55.06 -31.14
CA ASN A 501 -25.58 -54.02 -31.40
C ASN A 501 -25.34 -53.15 -30.13
N CYS A 502 -26.39 -52.73 -29.47
CA CYS A 502 -26.28 -51.85 -28.28
C CYS A 502 -25.66 -52.57 -27.08
N HIS A 503 -26.11 -53.83 -26.77
CA HIS A 503 -25.52 -54.59 -25.67
C HIS A 503 -24.06 -54.96 -25.93
N TRP A 504 -23.73 -55.29 -27.20
CA TRP A 504 -22.33 -55.56 -27.60
C TRP A 504 -21.46 -54.31 -27.42
N HIS A 505 -21.97 -53.15 -27.80
CA HIS A 505 -21.27 -51.87 -27.63
C HIS A 505 -21.02 -51.60 -26.12
N LEU A 506 -22.04 -51.70 -25.27
CA LEU A 506 -21.90 -51.47 -23.85
C LEU A 506 -20.89 -52.45 -23.21
N TYR A 507 -20.93 -53.74 -23.59
CA TYR A 507 -19.99 -54.71 -23.09
C TYR A 507 -18.56 -54.44 -23.58
N LYS A 508 -18.39 -54.33 -24.87
CA LYS A 508 -17.07 -54.25 -25.50
C LYS A 508 -16.35 -52.94 -25.19
N ASP A 509 -17.03 -51.83 -25.37
CA ASP A 509 -16.43 -50.50 -25.26
C ASP A 509 -16.32 -50.01 -23.82
N LEU A 510 -17.10 -50.55 -22.88
CA LEU A 510 -16.97 -50.19 -21.48
C LEU A 510 -16.12 -51.19 -20.64
N LYS A 511 -15.79 -52.35 -21.18
CA LYS A 511 -14.90 -53.29 -20.51
C LYS A 511 -13.52 -52.73 -20.32
N GLY A 512 -13.04 -52.63 -19.07
CA GLY A 512 -11.75 -52.03 -18.70
C GLY A 512 -11.75 -50.52 -18.67
N THR A 513 -12.89 -49.87 -18.78
CA THR A 513 -13.03 -48.40 -18.60
C THR A 513 -13.52 -48.05 -17.20
N LYS A 514 -13.42 -46.76 -16.83
CA LYS A 514 -13.89 -46.27 -15.53
C LYS A 514 -15.38 -46.44 -15.31
N VAL A 515 -16.20 -46.34 -16.36
CA VAL A 515 -17.65 -46.64 -16.30
C VAL A 515 -17.86 -48.13 -16.09
N GLY A 516 -17.14 -49.00 -16.81
CA GLY A 516 -17.24 -50.44 -16.63
C GLY A 516 -16.83 -50.90 -15.20
N GLU A 517 -15.73 -50.33 -14.66
CA GLU A 517 -15.33 -50.53 -13.27
C GLU A 517 -16.42 -50.10 -12.28
N LEU A 518 -17.07 -48.95 -12.53
CA LEU A 518 -18.12 -48.40 -11.71
C LEU A 518 -19.37 -49.30 -11.71
N MET A 519 -19.80 -49.75 -12.88
CA MET A 519 -21.03 -50.57 -13.02
C MET A 519 -20.79 -51.99 -12.53
N GLY A 520 -19.57 -52.51 -12.60
CA GLY A 520 -19.16 -53.80 -12.09
C GLY A 520 -19.28 -54.94 -13.09
N ASP A 521 -18.54 -56.05 -12.83
CA ASP A 521 -18.48 -57.21 -13.70
C ASP A 521 -19.83 -57.92 -13.92
N SER A 522 -20.70 -57.86 -12.95
CA SER A 522 -22.05 -58.45 -13.03
C SER A 522 -22.87 -57.78 -14.13
N TRP A 523 -22.83 -56.44 -14.19
CA TRP A 523 -23.54 -55.66 -15.19
C TRP A 523 -22.95 -55.88 -16.60
N LEU A 524 -21.60 -55.94 -16.72
CA LEU A 524 -20.94 -56.21 -17.99
C LEU A 524 -21.31 -57.62 -18.50
N LYS A 525 -21.34 -58.64 -17.64
CA LYS A 525 -21.73 -60.01 -18.01
C LYS A 525 -23.19 -60.13 -18.44
N GLU A 526 -24.06 -59.34 -17.83
CA GLU A 526 -25.47 -59.28 -18.24
C GLU A 526 -25.61 -58.77 -19.68
N HIS A 527 -24.85 -57.71 -20.06
CA HIS A 527 -24.86 -57.22 -21.42
C HIS A 527 -24.21 -58.22 -22.41
N GLU A 528 -23.21 -58.97 -22.03
CA GLU A 528 -22.61 -60.06 -22.83
C GLU A 528 -23.67 -61.14 -23.10
N GLN A 529 -24.42 -61.57 -22.05
CA GLN A 529 -25.49 -62.56 -22.17
C GLN A 529 -26.68 -62.06 -23.04
N TYR A 530 -27.10 -60.81 -22.90
CA TYR A 530 -28.12 -60.22 -23.76
C TYR A 530 -27.69 -60.17 -25.22
N LYS A 531 -26.42 -59.81 -25.50
CA LYS A 531 -25.86 -59.86 -26.83
C LYS A 531 -25.95 -61.27 -27.41
N GLU A 532 -25.57 -62.32 -26.65
CA GLU A 532 -25.65 -63.68 -27.09
C GLU A 532 -27.09 -64.11 -27.34
N TYR A 533 -28.01 -63.80 -26.42
CA TYR A 533 -29.44 -64.11 -26.57
C TYR A 533 -30.05 -63.47 -27.83
N TYR A 534 -29.76 -62.24 -28.15
CA TYR A 534 -30.30 -61.57 -29.32
C TYR A 534 -29.57 -61.91 -30.63
N SER A 535 -28.41 -62.54 -30.58
CA SER A 535 -27.69 -63.03 -31.75
C SER A 535 -28.10 -64.45 -32.16
N ALA A 536 -28.75 -65.24 -31.29
CA ALA A 536 -29.30 -66.55 -31.57
C ALA A 536 -30.68 -66.46 -32.21
#